data_f30b6e8f236e89fc60be36d0b29e0de4
#
_entry.id   f30b6e8f236e89fc60be36d0b29e0de4
#
_cell.length_a   1.000
_cell.length_b   1.000
_cell.length_c   1.000
_cell.angle_alpha   90.00
_cell.angle_beta   90.00
_cell.angle_gamma   90.00
#
_symmetry.space_group_name_H-M   'P 1'
#
loop_
_entity.id
_entity.type
_entity.pdbx_description
1 polymer ?
#
loop_
_entity_poly.entity_id
_entity_poly.type
_entity_poly.pdbx_seq_one_letter_code
_entity_poly.pdbx_strand_id
1 'polypeptide(L)'
;DRCAEGCQCDSGFLYDGQACVPIQECGCYHNGTYYELEEKVLIDNCQQECVCHADQSMECRNHSCKPGQVCKPVGGVLNCTDEPCHDVTCRPQETCKEQGGQGVCVPNYNVTCWLWGDPHYHSFDGWEFDFQGTCDYVLATVGCPGVSAEGLTPFTVTTKNENRGNPAVSYVKRVTVSALGTNISIHKNEFGRVRVNGVLTALPVSVAGGRISVIHGPGKAILMTDFGLQVSYDWDCRVEVTLSSSYHNVVCGLCGNMDQNASNDQVFPNGTLAPSIPTWGGSWQVPGWDPFCWNDCQGSCPMCSEDQQEKYKGPNFCGPLAPGSAGPFASCHAHLPPENVFKGCLLDVCMGGGAQDTLCQALAAYAAACQAAGVVIGDWRTQAGCEILCPNNSHYELCGPRCPASCPSPSRPSTPAVCEGPCTEGCQCNDGFVLSADQCVPLDGGCGCWAND
;
A
#
# COMPACT_ATOMS: atom_id res chain seq x y z
N ASP A 1 78.63 2.09 9.01
CA ASP A 1 77.65 3.06 8.54
C ASP A 1 77.74 3.11 7.00
N ARG A 2 76.67 2.76 6.32
CA ARG A 2 76.56 2.92 4.86
C ARG A 2 75.89 4.27 4.62
N CYS A 3 76.58 5.17 3.94
CA CYS A 3 75.97 6.41 3.46
C CYS A 3 75.03 6.11 2.27
N ALA A 4 73.91 6.81 2.17
CA ALA A 4 72.98 6.76 1.11
C ALA A 4 72.96 8.14 0.40
N GLU A 5 72.87 8.14 -0.93
CA GLU A 5 72.68 9.36 -1.70
C GLU A 5 71.28 9.92 -1.47
N GLY A 6 71.15 11.20 -1.23
CA GLY A 6 69.86 11.88 -1.02
C GLY A 6 70.06 13.33 -0.60
N CYS A 7 68.92 14.04 -0.55
CA CYS A 7 68.85 15.39 -0.03
C CYS A 7 68.84 15.36 1.51
N GLN A 8 69.61 16.23 2.13
CA GLN A 8 69.59 16.46 3.57
C GLN A 8 69.29 17.94 3.86
N CYS A 9 68.58 18.20 4.94
CA CYS A 9 68.33 19.58 5.35
C CYS A 9 69.64 20.23 5.87
N ASP A 10 69.79 21.53 5.64
CA ASP A 10 70.87 22.34 6.15
C ASP A 10 70.86 22.40 7.69
N SER A 11 72.00 22.81 8.30
CA SER A 11 72.09 22.91 9.75
C SER A 11 71.05 23.89 10.30
N GLY A 12 70.25 23.43 11.31
CA GLY A 12 69.16 24.19 11.89
C GLY A 12 67.79 23.92 11.28
N PHE A 13 67.75 23.05 10.25
CA PHE A 13 66.51 22.63 9.62
C PHE A 13 66.33 21.11 9.74
N LEU A 14 65.06 20.66 9.84
CA LEU A 14 64.67 19.26 9.83
C LEU A 14 63.64 19.03 8.75
N TYR A 15 63.59 17.81 8.22
CA TYR A 15 62.63 17.41 7.21
C TYR A 15 61.30 17.04 7.92
N ASP A 16 60.22 17.72 7.57
CA ASP A 16 58.90 17.53 8.16
C ASP A 16 58.05 16.49 7.41
N GLY A 17 58.55 15.96 6.30
CA GLY A 17 57.85 15.06 5.40
C GLY A 17 57.60 15.67 4.03
N GLN A 18 57.63 16.99 3.90
CA GLN A 18 57.44 17.72 2.62
C GLN A 18 58.63 18.66 2.33
N ALA A 19 59.11 19.35 3.34
CA ALA A 19 60.15 20.38 3.22
C ALA A 19 61.15 20.34 4.36
N CYS A 20 62.26 21.07 4.22
CA CYS A 20 63.17 21.36 5.35
C CYS A 20 62.67 22.61 6.08
N VAL A 21 62.18 22.47 7.31
CA VAL A 21 61.65 23.53 8.13
C VAL A 21 62.60 23.84 9.30
N PRO A 22 62.64 25.06 9.83
CA PRO A 22 63.38 25.36 11.06
C PRO A 22 62.96 24.44 12.18
N ILE A 23 63.88 24.00 13.06
CA ILE A 23 63.60 23.06 14.18
C ILE A 23 62.44 23.56 15.05
N GLN A 24 62.25 24.87 15.16
CA GLN A 24 61.16 25.49 15.94
C GLN A 24 59.81 25.44 15.26
N GLU A 25 59.79 25.16 13.96
CA GLU A 25 58.59 25.03 13.15
C GLU A 25 58.23 23.56 12.87
N CYS A 26 58.95 22.61 13.46
CA CYS A 26 58.57 21.22 13.41
C CYS A 26 57.24 20.98 14.10
N GLY A 27 56.39 20.06 13.53
CA GLY A 27 55.12 19.68 14.11
C GLY A 27 55.27 18.84 15.39
N CYS A 28 54.19 18.20 15.78
CA CYS A 28 54.06 17.46 17.02
C CYS A 28 54.14 15.94 16.82
N TYR A 29 54.69 15.24 17.80
CA TYR A 29 54.63 13.78 17.89
C TYR A 29 53.57 13.38 18.93
N HIS A 30 52.57 12.61 18.52
CA HIS A 30 51.56 12.07 19.40
C HIS A 30 51.29 10.59 19.09
N ASN A 31 51.40 9.72 20.09
CA ASN A 31 51.20 8.27 19.95
C ASN A 31 51.95 7.61 18.76
N GLY A 32 53.16 8.08 18.47
CA GLY A 32 54.00 7.53 17.39
C GLY A 32 53.72 8.07 16.01
N THR A 33 52.80 9.03 15.86
CA THR A 33 52.46 9.71 14.62
C THR A 33 52.92 11.16 14.66
N TYR A 34 53.48 11.66 13.54
CA TYR A 34 53.85 13.04 13.34
C TYR A 34 52.69 13.82 12.76
N TYR A 35 52.42 15.00 13.27
CA TYR A 35 51.40 15.95 12.81
C TYR A 35 52.07 17.28 12.50
N GLU A 36 51.64 17.92 11.42
CA GLU A 36 52.17 19.22 11.01
C GLU A 36 51.74 20.33 12.00
N LEU A 37 52.50 21.42 11.99
CA LEU A 37 52.19 22.59 12.84
C LEU A 37 50.81 23.17 12.43
N GLU A 38 49.97 23.50 13.42
CA GLU A 38 48.60 23.97 13.28
C GLU A 38 47.63 22.94 12.68
N GLU A 39 48.08 21.70 12.44
CA GLU A 39 47.22 20.63 11.93
C GLU A 39 46.16 20.25 12.98
N LYS A 40 44.90 20.24 12.54
CA LYS A 40 43.74 19.77 13.32
C LYS A 40 43.36 18.39 12.85
N VAL A 41 43.32 17.43 13.79
CA VAL A 41 42.98 16.04 13.46
C VAL A 41 41.99 15.48 14.46
N LEU A 42 41.14 14.62 13.98
CA LEU A 42 40.29 13.75 14.82
C LEU A 42 41.06 12.42 15.04
N ILE A 43 41.17 12.00 16.27
CA ILE A 43 41.83 10.75 16.66
C ILE A 43 40.92 9.92 17.58
N ASP A 44 41.31 8.70 17.94
CA ASP A 44 40.59 7.81 18.84
C ASP A 44 39.11 7.61 18.40
N ASN A 45 38.91 7.25 17.13
CA ASN A 45 37.60 7.08 16.57
C ASN A 45 36.69 8.34 16.69
N CYS A 46 37.30 9.53 16.44
CA CYS A 46 36.69 10.86 16.57
C CYS A 46 36.25 11.22 17.99
N GLN A 47 36.80 10.55 19.03
CA GLN A 47 36.52 10.90 20.43
C GLN A 47 37.38 12.08 20.93
N GLN A 48 38.44 12.40 20.21
CA GLN A 48 39.28 13.55 20.48
C GLN A 48 39.57 14.38 19.24
N GLU A 49 39.49 15.70 19.37
CA GLU A 49 40.01 16.66 18.43
C GLU A 49 41.31 17.23 18.94
N CYS A 50 42.38 17.04 18.19
CA CYS A 50 43.71 17.46 18.58
C CYS A 50 44.28 18.52 17.62
N VAL A 51 45.03 19.46 18.16
CA VAL A 51 45.71 20.52 17.40
C VAL A 51 47.19 20.54 17.83
N CYS A 52 48.08 20.59 16.85
CA CYS A 52 49.49 20.75 17.07
C CYS A 52 49.83 22.24 17.20
N HIS A 53 50.43 22.68 18.34
CA HIS A 53 50.82 24.06 18.60
C HIS A 53 52.29 24.34 18.31
N ALA A 54 52.65 25.63 18.19
CA ALA A 54 53.99 26.10 17.89
C ALA A 54 55.05 25.75 18.95
N ASP A 55 54.64 25.37 20.17
CA ASP A 55 55.50 24.85 21.22
C ASP A 55 55.76 23.34 21.11
N GLN A 56 55.35 22.73 19.97
CA GLN A 56 55.41 21.28 19.72
C GLN A 56 54.56 20.43 20.67
N SER A 57 53.61 21.06 21.38
CA SER A 57 52.62 20.37 22.19
C SER A 57 51.36 20.03 21.41
N MET A 58 50.81 18.86 21.71
CA MET A 58 49.50 18.45 21.16
C MET A 58 48.42 18.75 22.18
N GLU A 59 47.54 19.67 21.89
CA GLU A 59 46.34 19.93 22.71
C GLU A 59 45.17 19.12 22.16
N CYS A 60 44.63 18.21 23.00
CA CYS A 60 43.49 17.37 22.65
C CYS A 60 42.31 17.73 23.52
N ARG A 61 41.14 17.82 22.90
CA ARG A 61 39.86 18.07 23.55
C ARG A 61 38.90 16.91 23.26
N ASN A 62 38.04 16.59 24.23
CA ASN A 62 36.98 15.63 23.99
C ASN A 62 36.09 16.08 22.83
N HIS A 63 35.86 15.18 21.92
CA HIS A 63 35.03 15.38 20.75
C HIS A 63 34.07 14.20 20.62
N SER A 64 32.94 14.40 19.95
CA SER A 64 32.04 13.34 19.53
C SER A 64 31.34 13.78 18.25
N CYS A 65 31.16 12.84 17.34
CA CYS A 65 30.30 13.10 16.17
C CYS A 65 28.86 13.41 16.61
N LYS A 66 28.18 14.24 15.85
CA LYS A 66 26.76 14.56 16.11
C LYS A 66 25.90 13.32 15.93
N PRO A 67 24.71 13.25 16.54
CA PRO A 67 23.72 12.21 16.23
C PRO A 67 23.48 12.12 14.72
N GLY A 68 23.49 10.88 14.18
CA GLY A 68 23.40 10.64 12.74
C GLY A 68 24.72 10.79 11.97
N GLN A 69 25.84 11.00 12.65
CA GLN A 69 27.19 10.99 12.07
C GLN A 69 28.02 9.81 12.57
N VAL A 70 28.85 9.26 11.73
CA VAL A 70 29.82 8.22 12.06
C VAL A 70 31.24 8.69 11.76
N CYS A 71 32.19 8.24 12.59
CA CYS A 71 33.61 8.47 12.36
C CYS A 71 34.14 7.51 11.29
N LYS A 72 34.64 8.03 10.21
CA LYS A 72 35.31 7.22 9.16
C LYS A 72 36.40 8.02 8.43
N PRO A 73 37.40 7.35 7.84
CA PRO A 73 38.42 8.05 7.05
C PRO A 73 37.79 8.58 5.73
N VAL A 74 37.98 9.89 5.51
CA VAL A 74 37.62 10.58 4.28
C VAL A 74 38.88 11.27 3.76
N GLY A 75 39.31 10.93 2.54
CA GLY A 75 40.56 11.46 2.00
C GLY A 75 41.82 11.10 2.82
N GLY A 76 41.76 10.02 3.59
CA GLY A 76 42.86 9.56 4.45
C GLY A 76 42.87 10.15 5.88
N VAL A 77 41.93 11.02 6.22
CA VAL A 77 41.77 11.67 7.55
C VAL A 77 40.46 11.24 8.18
N LEU A 78 40.47 10.96 9.48
CA LEU A 78 39.22 10.68 10.22
C LEU A 78 38.32 11.90 10.22
N ASN A 79 37.04 11.68 9.89
CA ASN A 79 36.03 12.73 9.83
C ASN A 79 34.68 12.20 10.28
N CYS A 80 33.84 13.08 10.84
CA CYS A 80 32.46 12.79 11.13
C CYS A 80 31.66 12.96 9.83
N THR A 81 31.09 11.87 9.31
CA THR A 81 30.28 11.88 8.07
C THR A 81 28.85 11.54 8.39
N ASP A 82 27.92 12.21 7.70
CA ASP A 82 26.50 11.97 7.86
C ASP A 82 26.15 10.54 7.40
N GLU A 83 25.59 9.77 8.32
CA GLU A 83 24.95 8.46 8.07
C GLU A 83 23.62 8.43 8.81
N PRO A 84 22.58 9.06 8.27
CA PRO A 84 21.32 9.28 8.95
C PRO A 84 20.64 8.00 9.44
N CYS A 85 20.94 6.85 8.81
CA CYS A 85 20.37 5.56 9.19
C CYS A 85 21.21 4.74 10.18
N HIS A 86 22.39 5.21 10.61
CA HIS A 86 23.30 4.43 11.45
C HIS A 86 22.68 3.99 12.78
N ASP A 87 21.94 4.90 13.44
CA ASP A 87 21.33 4.67 14.76
C ASP A 87 19.81 4.48 14.68
N VAL A 88 19.28 4.25 13.49
CA VAL A 88 17.83 4.06 13.27
C VAL A 88 17.49 2.59 13.22
N THR A 89 16.66 2.15 14.17
CA THR A 89 16.10 0.79 14.18
C THR A 89 14.68 0.83 13.61
N CYS A 90 14.47 0.16 12.47
CA CYS A 90 13.17 0.04 11.84
C CYS A 90 12.44 -1.24 12.27
N ARG A 91 11.10 -1.25 12.08
CA ARG A 91 10.28 -2.45 12.29
C ARG A 91 10.65 -3.54 11.27
N PRO A 92 10.26 -4.81 11.54
CA PRO A 92 10.31 -5.84 10.50
C PRO A 92 9.62 -5.35 9.22
N GLN A 93 10.22 -5.64 8.05
CA GLN A 93 9.71 -5.23 6.74
C GLN A 93 9.66 -3.70 6.50
N GLU A 94 10.46 -2.96 7.25
CA GLU A 94 10.81 -1.57 6.96
C GLU A 94 12.31 -1.45 6.71
N THR A 95 12.70 -0.45 5.93
CA THR A 95 14.10 -0.11 5.67
C THR A 95 14.32 1.36 5.94
N CYS A 96 15.42 1.70 6.64
CA CYS A 96 15.79 3.09 6.79
C CYS A 96 16.27 3.67 5.47
N LYS A 97 15.72 4.83 5.11
CA LYS A 97 16.17 5.66 3.98
C LYS A 97 16.41 7.07 4.43
N GLU A 98 17.40 7.72 3.82
CA GLU A 98 17.64 9.14 4.05
C GLU A 98 16.55 9.98 3.38
N GLN A 99 15.91 10.85 4.16
CA GLN A 99 14.94 11.83 3.69
C GLN A 99 15.18 13.17 4.40
N GLY A 100 15.52 14.20 3.64
CA GLY A 100 15.79 15.53 4.20
C GLY A 100 16.94 15.57 5.21
N GLY A 101 17.97 14.73 5.06
CA GLY A 101 19.11 14.63 5.99
C GLY A 101 18.83 13.81 7.25
N GLN A 102 17.68 13.14 7.34
CA GLN A 102 17.31 12.28 8.47
C GLN A 102 17.04 10.84 8.00
N GLY A 103 17.36 9.88 8.85
CA GLY A 103 17.01 8.47 8.64
C GLY A 103 15.54 8.25 8.99
N VAL A 104 14.75 7.82 8.01
CA VAL A 104 13.32 7.53 8.15
C VAL A 104 13.05 6.09 7.76
N CYS A 105 12.32 5.36 8.60
CA CYS A 105 11.88 4.02 8.28
C CYS A 105 10.74 4.08 7.25
N VAL A 106 10.93 3.41 6.12
CA VAL A 106 9.92 3.32 5.05
C VAL A 106 9.53 1.86 4.82
N PRO A 107 8.26 1.58 4.50
CA PRO A 107 7.82 0.23 4.22
C PRO A 107 8.52 -0.33 2.96
N ASN A 108 8.79 -1.64 2.97
CA ASN A 108 9.47 -2.32 1.87
C ASN A 108 8.53 -2.62 0.69
N TYR A 109 7.24 -2.87 0.99
CA TYR A 109 6.22 -3.21 0.00
C TYR A 109 4.82 -2.82 0.51
N ASN A 110 3.85 -2.85 -0.39
CA ASN A 110 2.43 -2.84 -0.09
C ASN A 110 1.81 -4.16 -0.54
N VAL A 111 0.80 -4.63 0.17
CA VAL A 111 0.05 -5.83 -0.19
C VAL A 111 -1.43 -5.56 -0.13
N THR A 112 -2.20 -6.24 -0.97
CA THR A 112 -3.65 -6.03 -1.10
C THR A 112 -4.41 -7.30 -0.79
N CYS A 113 -5.34 -7.20 0.17
CA CYS A 113 -6.44 -8.13 0.36
C CYS A 113 -7.62 -7.65 -0.45
N TRP A 114 -8.32 -8.54 -1.13
CA TRP A 114 -9.48 -8.16 -1.95
C TRP A 114 -10.60 -9.18 -1.87
N LEU A 115 -11.82 -8.67 -2.10
CA LEU A 115 -13.05 -9.44 -2.20
C LEU A 115 -13.81 -9.01 -3.45
N TRP A 116 -14.48 -9.95 -4.08
CA TRP A 116 -15.34 -9.66 -5.22
C TRP A 116 -16.41 -10.75 -5.39
N GLY A 117 -17.46 -10.41 -6.14
CA GLY A 117 -18.52 -11.37 -6.46
C GLY A 117 -19.31 -11.85 -5.24
N ASP A 118 -19.60 -13.13 -5.15
CA ASP A 118 -20.33 -13.83 -4.07
C ASP A 118 -19.35 -14.44 -3.04
N PRO A 119 -18.88 -13.72 -1.98
CA PRO A 119 -17.62 -13.04 -2.14
C PRO A 119 -16.45 -14.03 -2.12
N HIS A 120 -15.64 -13.94 -3.14
CA HIS A 120 -14.34 -14.59 -3.20
C HIS A 120 -13.32 -13.71 -2.51
N TYR A 121 -12.62 -14.24 -1.54
CA TYR A 121 -11.63 -13.54 -0.72
C TYR A 121 -10.22 -13.95 -1.11
N HIS A 122 -9.32 -12.99 -1.07
CA HIS A 122 -7.88 -13.17 -1.19
C HIS A 122 -7.20 -12.40 -0.06
N SER A 123 -6.57 -13.14 0.87
CA SER A 123 -5.89 -12.54 2.03
C SER A 123 -4.62 -11.77 1.65
N PHE A 124 -4.05 -11.02 2.59
CA PHE A 124 -2.75 -10.37 2.41
C PHE A 124 -1.63 -11.37 2.08
N ASP A 125 -1.73 -12.59 2.57
CA ASP A 125 -0.71 -13.63 2.41
C ASP A 125 -0.99 -14.57 1.23
N GLY A 126 -2.07 -14.30 0.46
CA GLY A 126 -2.41 -15.04 -0.75
C GLY A 126 -3.29 -16.27 -0.53
N TRP A 127 -3.94 -16.40 0.64
CA TRP A 127 -4.95 -17.44 0.83
C TRP A 127 -6.26 -17.05 0.16
N GLU A 128 -6.76 -17.95 -0.67
CA GLU A 128 -8.03 -17.77 -1.38
C GLU A 128 -9.11 -18.66 -0.77
N PHE A 129 -10.28 -18.09 -0.52
CA PHE A 129 -11.42 -18.78 0.09
C PHE A 129 -12.74 -18.11 -0.23
N ASP A 130 -13.82 -18.88 -0.11
CA ASP A 130 -15.19 -18.40 -0.27
C ASP A 130 -15.89 -18.40 1.09
N PHE A 131 -16.56 -17.30 1.40
CA PHE A 131 -17.30 -17.17 2.66
C PHE A 131 -18.62 -16.42 2.46
N GLN A 132 -19.73 -17.12 2.67
CA GLN A 132 -21.08 -16.66 2.31
C GLN A 132 -21.85 -16.01 3.48
N GLY A 133 -21.17 -15.52 4.49
CA GLY A 133 -21.79 -14.83 5.61
C GLY A 133 -22.43 -13.50 5.21
N THR A 134 -23.56 -13.15 5.85
CA THR A 134 -24.33 -11.91 5.57
C THR A 134 -24.26 -10.90 6.72
N CYS A 135 -23.47 -11.15 7.75
CA CYS A 135 -23.30 -10.24 8.89
C CYS A 135 -22.28 -9.11 8.57
N ASP A 136 -21.96 -8.32 9.59
CA ASP A 136 -20.81 -7.42 9.55
C ASP A 136 -19.55 -8.17 9.98
N TYR A 137 -18.46 -8.06 9.24
CA TYR A 137 -17.22 -8.79 9.51
C TYR A 137 -16.01 -7.87 9.53
N VAL A 138 -15.05 -8.16 10.40
CA VAL A 138 -13.75 -7.51 10.43
C VAL A 138 -12.89 -8.07 9.29
N LEU A 139 -12.53 -7.22 8.32
CA LEU A 139 -11.58 -7.57 7.26
C LEU A 139 -10.14 -7.46 7.76
N ALA A 140 -9.80 -6.32 8.35
CA ALA A 140 -8.48 -6.05 8.89
C ALA A 140 -8.58 -5.07 10.07
N THR A 141 -7.88 -5.36 11.14
CA THR A 141 -7.80 -4.49 12.32
C THR A 141 -6.43 -4.58 12.98
N VAL A 142 -6.06 -3.51 13.68
CA VAL A 142 -4.89 -3.46 14.56
C VAL A 142 -5.36 -3.67 16.00
N GLY A 143 -4.54 -4.28 16.83
CA GLY A 143 -4.87 -4.58 18.24
C GLY A 143 -5.30 -6.03 18.45
N CYS A 144 -4.74 -6.93 17.67
CA CYS A 144 -4.93 -8.36 17.80
C CYS A 144 -4.39 -8.88 19.14
N PRO A 145 -5.03 -9.87 19.79
CA PRO A 145 -4.57 -10.40 21.07
C PRO A 145 -3.12 -10.91 21.01
N GLY A 146 -2.31 -10.45 21.96
CA GLY A 146 -0.91 -10.89 22.08
C GLY A 146 0.08 -10.22 21.14
N VAL A 147 -0.35 -9.26 20.31
CA VAL A 147 0.49 -8.58 19.35
C VAL A 147 0.60 -7.09 19.69
N SER A 148 1.84 -6.59 19.80
CA SER A 148 2.10 -5.16 20.01
C SER A 148 2.16 -4.42 18.68
N ALA A 149 1.40 -3.36 18.58
CA ALA A 149 1.40 -2.44 17.43
C ALA A 149 1.86 -1.03 17.84
N GLU A 150 2.78 -0.95 18.80
CA GLU A 150 3.27 0.31 19.34
C GLU A 150 3.84 1.22 18.23
N GLY A 151 3.41 2.48 18.25
CA GLY A 151 3.82 3.49 17.27
C GLY A 151 3.17 3.35 15.88
N LEU A 152 2.23 2.41 15.68
CA LEU A 152 1.40 2.32 14.48
C LEU A 152 0.03 2.95 14.72
N THR A 153 -0.53 3.57 13.70
CA THR A 153 -1.90 4.13 13.77
C THR A 153 -2.92 2.98 13.80
N PRO A 154 -3.77 2.89 14.84
CA PRO A 154 -4.82 1.88 14.89
C PRO A 154 -5.92 2.18 13.87
N PHE A 155 -6.44 1.11 13.27
CA PHE A 155 -7.57 1.17 12.35
C PHE A 155 -8.39 -0.12 12.41
N THR A 156 -9.61 -0.06 11.89
CA THR A 156 -10.45 -1.24 11.63
C THR A 156 -11.18 -1.05 10.30
N VAL A 157 -11.11 -2.06 9.45
CA VAL A 157 -11.89 -2.15 8.21
C VAL A 157 -12.90 -3.27 8.36
N THR A 158 -14.18 -2.97 8.15
CA THR A 158 -15.27 -3.94 8.22
C THR A 158 -16.11 -3.94 6.94
N THR A 159 -16.76 -5.06 6.66
CA THR A 159 -17.76 -5.17 5.59
C THR A 159 -19.08 -5.69 6.14
N LYS A 160 -20.18 -5.13 5.67
CA LYS A 160 -21.52 -5.71 5.78
C LYS A 160 -21.85 -6.41 4.47
N ASN A 161 -22.26 -7.66 4.54
CA ASN A 161 -22.69 -8.42 3.37
C ASN A 161 -24.23 -8.58 3.34
N GLU A 162 -24.78 -8.87 2.16
CA GLU A 162 -26.21 -9.14 1.91
C GLU A 162 -26.36 -10.24 0.86
N ASN A 163 -27.47 -10.98 0.91
CA ASN A 163 -27.71 -12.10 -0.02
C ASN A 163 -28.39 -11.75 -1.35
N ARG A 164 -28.83 -10.51 -1.53
CA ARG A 164 -29.54 -10.03 -2.75
C ARG A 164 -30.70 -10.92 -3.21
N GLY A 165 -31.35 -11.63 -2.24
CA GLY A 165 -32.48 -12.52 -2.52
C GLY A 165 -32.11 -13.99 -2.81
N ASN A 166 -30.83 -14.33 -2.89
CA ASN A 166 -30.36 -15.71 -3.00
C ASN A 166 -29.64 -16.16 -1.72
N PRO A 167 -30.22 -17.07 -0.92
CA PRO A 167 -29.63 -17.48 0.37
C PRO A 167 -28.36 -18.31 0.24
N ALA A 168 -27.95 -18.68 -0.97
CA ALA A 168 -26.74 -19.45 -1.22
C ALA A 168 -25.48 -18.59 -1.32
N VAL A 169 -25.64 -17.31 -1.59
CA VAL A 169 -24.55 -16.38 -1.88
C VAL A 169 -24.70 -15.10 -1.08
N SER A 170 -23.63 -14.38 -0.90
CA SER A 170 -23.64 -13.04 -0.32
C SER A 170 -22.79 -12.08 -1.15
N TYR A 171 -22.99 -10.80 -0.97
CA TYR A 171 -22.27 -9.73 -1.67
C TYR A 171 -21.99 -8.61 -0.69
N VAL A 172 -20.90 -7.89 -0.88
CA VAL A 172 -20.62 -6.73 -0.04
C VAL A 172 -21.66 -5.64 -0.28
N LYS A 173 -22.26 -5.14 0.80
CA LYS A 173 -23.24 -4.04 0.79
C LYS A 173 -22.64 -2.73 1.25
N ARG A 174 -21.68 -2.79 2.16
CA ARG A 174 -21.06 -1.63 2.79
C ARG A 174 -19.65 -1.97 3.24
N VAL A 175 -18.74 -1.05 3.06
CA VAL A 175 -17.39 -1.07 3.66
C VAL A 175 -17.29 0.08 4.64
N THR A 176 -16.75 -0.16 5.83
CA THR A 176 -16.53 0.89 6.84
C THR A 176 -15.07 0.88 7.28
N VAL A 177 -14.47 2.05 7.32
CA VAL A 177 -13.12 2.30 7.82
C VAL A 177 -13.22 3.18 9.06
N SER A 178 -12.72 2.69 10.18
CA SER A 178 -12.64 3.41 11.46
C SER A 178 -11.18 3.69 11.77
N ALA A 179 -10.77 4.95 11.78
CA ALA A 179 -9.42 5.39 12.11
C ALA A 179 -9.41 6.85 12.55
N LEU A 180 -8.47 7.23 13.41
CA LEU A 180 -8.26 8.61 13.85
C LEU A 180 -9.53 9.30 14.39
N GLY A 181 -10.40 8.52 15.07
CA GLY A 181 -11.67 9.00 15.61
C GLY A 181 -12.76 9.27 14.55
N THR A 182 -12.54 8.89 13.31
CA THR A 182 -13.49 9.09 12.20
C THR A 182 -13.95 7.75 11.63
N ASN A 183 -15.25 7.65 11.35
CA ASN A 183 -15.85 6.53 10.63
C ASN A 183 -16.22 6.95 9.21
N ILE A 184 -15.67 6.29 8.22
CA ILE A 184 -16.04 6.48 6.83
C ILE A 184 -16.66 5.19 6.31
N SER A 185 -17.88 5.26 5.82
CA SER A 185 -18.53 4.12 5.20
C SER A 185 -18.94 4.41 3.75
N ILE A 186 -18.69 3.42 2.90
CA ILE A 186 -19.01 3.46 1.49
C ILE A 186 -20.10 2.41 1.25
N HIS A 187 -21.26 2.85 0.81
CA HIS A 187 -22.45 2.01 0.68
C HIS A 187 -22.73 1.71 -0.79
N LYS A 188 -23.25 0.53 -1.02
CA LYS A 188 -23.77 0.11 -2.34
C LYS A 188 -24.74 1.15 -2.90
N ASN A 189 -24.64 1.42 -4.20
CA ASN A 189 -25.49 2.34 -4.96
C ASN A 189 -25.39 3.83 -4.56
N GLU A 190 -24.54 4.22 -3.62
CA GLU A 190 -24.30 5.63 -3.28
C GLU A 190 -23.15 6.19 -4.13
N PHE A 191 -23.22 6.06 -5.44
CA PHE A 191 -22.17 6.42 -6.39
C PHE A 191 -21.64 7.84 -6.20
N GLY A 192 -20.30 8.00 -6.22
CA GLY A 192 -19.64 9.29 -6.03
C GLY A 192 -19.77 9.89 -4.63
N ARG A 193 -20.28 9.12 -3.66
CA ARG A 193 -20.54 9.56 -2.29
C ARG A 193 -20.00 8.57 -1.27
N VAL A 194 -19.74 9.07 -0.08
CA VAL A 194 -19.39 8.29 1.12
C VAL A 194 -20.12 8.87 2.31
N ARG A 195 -20.17 8.14 3.43
CA ARG A 195 -20.71 8.66 4.68
C ARG A 195 -19.58 8.89 5.67
N VAL A 196 -19.42 10.12 6.10
CA VAL A 196 -18.48 10.52 7.13
C VAL A 196 -19.23 10.65 8.44
N ASN A 197 -18.93 9.80 9.42
CA ASN A 197 -19.67 9.71 10.69
C ASN A 197 -21.20 9.63 10.50
N GLY A 198 -21.63 8.89 9.47
CA GLY A 198 -23.04 8.70 9.12
C GLY A 198 -23.61 9.78 8.17
N VAL A 199 -22.92 10.88 7.92
CA VAL A 199 -23.38 11.98 7.05
C VAL A 199 -22.98 11.70 5.62
N LEU A 200 -23.95 11.65 4.70
CA LEU A 200 -23.73 11.44 3.28
C LEU A 200 -23.00 12.65 2.67
N THR A 201 -21.84 12.41 2.09
CA THR A 201 -20.92 13.45 1.61
C THR A 201 -20.45 13.12 0.20
N ALA A 202 -20.45 14.10 -0.69
CA ALA A 202 -19.94 13.96 -2.05
C ALA A 202 -18.40 13.91 -2.05
N LEU A 203 -17.84 13.09 -2.96
CA LEU A 203 -16.39 13.05 -3.19
C LEU A 203 -15.92 14.29 -3.98
N PRO A 204 -14.67 14.73 -3.76
CA PRO A 204 -13.68 14.21 -2.81
C PRO A 204 -13.92 14.65 -1.36
N VAL A 205 -13.40 13.89 -0.40
CA VAL A 205 -13.50 14.16 1.04
C VAL A 205 -12.09 14.19 1.64
N SER A 206 -11.86 15.13 2.57
CA SER A 206 -10.63 15.19 3.38
C SER A 206 -11.02 15.44 4.83
N VAL A 207 -10.58 14.56 5.74
CA VAL A 207 -10.93 14.59 7.16
C VAL A 207 -9.71 14.28 8.02
N ALA A 208 -9.87 14.39 9.34
CA ALA A 208 -8.80 14.17 10.32
C ALA A 208 -7.54 15.04 10.03
N GLY A 209 -7.75 16.31 9.69
CA GLY A 209 -6.66 17.24 9.34
C GLY A 209 -5.92 16.87 8.04
N GLY A 210 -6.59 16.24 7.09
CA GLY A 210 -5.99 15.78 5.82
C GLY A 210 -5.31 14.41 5.88
N ARG A 211 -5.29 13.75 7.03
CA ARG A 211 -4.68 12.43 7.22
C ARG A 211 -5.48 11.28 6.61
N ILE A 212 -6.78 11.50 6.41
CA ILE A 212 -7.66 10.59 5.66
C ILE A 212 -8.31 11.37 4.55
N SER A 213 -8.32 10.81 3.36
CA SER A 213 -9.00 11.38 2.22
C SER A 213 -9.61 10.32 1.34
N VAL A 214 -10.74 10.66 0.74
CA VAL A 214 -11.43 9.78 -0.20
C VAL A 214 -11.59 10.52 -1.52
N ILE A 215 -11.17 9.87 -2.59
CA ILE A 215 -11.20 10.42 -3.94
C ILE A 215 -11.96 9.49 -4.88
N HIS A 216 -12.30 10.01 -6.06
CA HIS A 216 -12.80 9.20 -7.15
C HIS A 216 -11.67 8.37 -7.77
N GLY A 217 -11.91 7.07 -7.91
CA GLY A 217 -11.25 6.23 -8.89
C GLY A 217 -12.21 5.93 -10.04
N PRO A 218 -11.78 5.29 -11.13
CA PRO A 218 -12.67 4.83 -12.16
C PRO A 218 -13.65 3.78 -11.61
N GLY A 219 -14.93 4.16 -11.54
CA GLY A 219 -15.99 3.31 -11.01
C GLY A 219 -15.87 2.91 -9.53
N LYS A 220 -15.03 3.55 -8.74
CA LYS A 220 -14.86 3.24 -7.31
C LYS A 220 -14.46 4.45 -6.47
N ALA A 221 -14.77 4.42 -5.18
CA ALA A 221 -14.15 5.30 -4.20
C ALA A 221 -12.78 4.75 -3.78
N ILE A 222 -11.81 5.62 -3.56
CA ILE A 222 -10.49 5.26 -3.05
C ILE A 222 -10.24 6.09 -1.78
N LEU A 223 -10.28 5.44 -0.63
CA LEU A 223 -9.88 6.00 0.65
C LEU A 223 -8.37 5.81 0.82
N MET A 224 -7.68 6.86 1.20
CA MET A 224 -6.24 6.87 1.45
C MET A 224 -5.94 7.49 2.80
N THR A 225 -4.87 7.02 3.43
CA THR A 225 -4.38 7.54 4.71
C THR A 225 -2.89 7.87 4.63
N ASP A 226 -2.42 8.70 5.55
CA ASP A 226 -0.99 9.03 5.69
C ASP A 226 -0.17 7.92 6.36
N PHE A 227 -0.82 6.89 6.90
CA PHE A 227 -0.18 5.78 7.60
C PHE A 227 -0.12 4.47 6.80
N GLY A 228 -0.42 4.50 5.50
CA GLY A 228 -0.23 3.36 4.60
C GLY A 228 -1.39 2.39 4.48
N LEU A 229 -2.60 2.77 4.93
CA LEU A 229 -3.85 2.06 4.63
C LEU A 229 -4.54 2.72 3.43
N GLN A 230 -4.95 1.91 2.47
CA GLN A 230 -5.82 2.32 1.36
C GLN A 230 -6.98 1.34 1.24
N VAL A 231 -8.19 1.85 1.07
CA VAL A 231 -9.40 1.01 0.88
C VAL A 231 -10.16 1.51 -0.32
N SER A 232 -10.54 0.62 -1.23
CA SER A 232 -11.41 0.96 -2.35
C SER A 232 -12.66 0.08 -2.39
N TYR A 233 -13.76 0.65 -2.86
CA TYR A 233 -15.03 -0.03 -3.08
C TYR A 233 -15.74 0.53 -4.29
N ASP A 234 -16.23 -0.34 -5.15
CA ASP A 234 -16.90 0.01 -6.42
C ASP A 234 -18.38 0.35 -6.27
N TRP A 235 -18.88 0.53 -5.04
CA TRP A 235 -20.27 0.73 -4.68
C TRP A 235 -21.21 -0.42 -5.10
N ASP A 236 -20.66 -1.60 -5.38
CA ASP A 236 -21.45 -2.80 -5.73
C ASP A 236 -21.00 -4.04 -4.96
N CYS A 237 -19.82 -4.60 -5.25
CA CYS A 237 -19.38 -5.85 -4.61
C CYS A 237 -17.87 -6.01 -4.51
N ARG A 238 -17.04 -5.16 -5.12
CA ARG A 238 -15.59 -5.29 -5.12
C ARG A 238 -14.94 -4.38 -4.11
N VAL A 239 -14.21 -4.96 -3.18
CA VAL A 239 -13.43 -4.28 -2.14
C VAL A 239 -11.96 -4.62 -2.30
N GLU A 240 -11.09 -3.64 -2.11
CA GLU A 240 -9.65 -3.82 -2.01
C GLU A 240 -9.14 -3.10 -0.77
N VAL A 241 -8.37 -3.80 0.05
CA VAL A 241 -7.68 -3.25 1.24
C VAL A 241 -6.19 -3.39 1.00
N THR A 242 -5.50 -2.29 0.78
CA THR A 242 -4.04 -2.26 0.60
C THR A 242 -3.39 -1.72 1.86
N LEU A 243 -2.37 -2.39 2.33
CA LEU A 243 -1.67 -2.05 3.56
C LEU A 243 -0.17 -2.09 3.36
N SER A 244 0.54 -1.12 3.95
CA SER A 244 2.00 -1.07 3.91
C SER A 244 2.63 -2.14 4.80
N SER A 245 3.82 -2.60 4.44
CA SER A 245 4.58 -3.60 5.20
C SER A 245 4.99 -3.16 6.61
N SER A 246 4.79 -1.90 6.97
CA SER A 246 4.90 -1.42 8.36
C SER A 246 3.97 -2.16 9.32
N TYR A 247 2.86 -2.70 8.80
CA TYR A 247 1.87 -3.48 9.56
C TYR A 247 2.09 -5.00 9.51
N HIS A 248 3.26 -5.45 9.04
CA HIS A 248 3.62 -6.85 8.96
C HIS A 248 3.41 -7.56 10.31
N ASN A 249 2.62 -8.63 10.31
CA ASN A 249 2.30 -9.48 11.46
C ASN A 249 1.71 -8.75 12.69
N VAL A 250 1.04 -7.59 12.49
CA VAL A 250 0.38 -6.84 13.58
C VAL A 250 -1.11 -6.61 13.33
N VAL A 251 -1.65 -7.15 12.25
CA VAL A 251 -3.06 -7.10 11.87
C VAL A 251 -3.70 -8.47 11.94
N CYS A 252 -5.03 -8.50 12.01
CA CYS A 252 -5.85 -9.71 11.99
C CYS A 252 -7.23 -9.40 11.40
N GLY A 253 -7.98 -10.43 11.07
CA GLY A 253 -9.28 -10.35 10.42
C GLY A 253 -9.41 -11.35 9.29
N LEU A 254 -10.43 -11.20 8.45
CA LEU A 254 -10.61 -12.05 7.27
C LEU A 254 -9.50 -11.89 6.23
N CYS A 255 -8.76 -10.79 6.25
CA CYS A 255 -7.61 -10.55 5.39
C CYS A 255 -6.30 -11.23 5.85
N GLY A 256 -6.32 -11.93 7.01
CA GLY A 256 -5.13 -12.59 7.56
C GLY A 256 -4.24 -11.66 8.38
N ASN A 257 -3.04 -12.13 8.72
CA ASN A 257 -2.10 -11.47 9.62
C ASN A 257 -0.94 -10.73 8.92
N MET A 258 -0.84 -10.86 7.59
CA MET A 258 0.21 -10.22 6.78
C MET A 258 1.63 -10.65 7.18
N ASP A 259 1.84 -11.94 7.45
CA ASP A 259 3.16 -12.48 7.82
C ASP A 259 3.89 -13.21 6.67
N GLN A 260 3.31 -13.17 5.46
CA GLN A 260 3.77 -13.86 4.24
C GLN A 260 3.57 -15.39 4.28
N ASN A 261 2.66 -15.88 5.12
CA ASN A 261 2.38 -17.30 5.26
C ASN A 261 0.86 -17.59 5.21
N ALA A 262 0.33 -17.84 4.04
CA ALA A 262 -1.09 -18.12 3.81
C ALA A 262 -1.65 -19.31 4.61
N SER A 263 -0.79 -20.22 5.08
CA SER A 263 -1.22 -21.46 5.76
C SER A 263 -1.73 -21.22 7.19
N ASN A 264 -1.47 -20.07 7.79
CA ASN A 264 -1.86 -19.73 9.14
C ASN A 264 -2.95 -18.65 9.21
N ASP A 265 -3.54 -18.24 8.08
CA ASP A 265 -4.57 -17.20 8.03
C ASP A 265 -5.91 -17.64 8.63
N GLN A 266 -6.23 -18.94 8.58
CA GLN A 266 -7.49 -19.47 9.12
C GLN A 266 -7.44 -19.66 10.64
N VAL A 267 -7.19 -18.59 11.38
CA VAL A 267 -7.15 -18.62 12.85
C VAL A 267 -8.27 -17.77 13.46
N PHE A 268 -8.77 -18.21 14.60
CA PHE A 268 -9.70 -17.43 15.40
C PHE A 268 -9.04 -16.17 15.99
N PRO A 269 -9.82 -15.18 16.46
CA PRO A 269 -9.28 -14.02 17.16
C PRO A 269 -8.35 -14.35 18.34
N ASN A 270 -8.47 -15.53 18.95
CA ASN A 270 -7.61 -16.02 20.02
C ASN A 270 -6.32 -16.71 19.53
N GLY A 271 -6.07 -16.77 18.22
CA GLY A 271 -4.88 -17.36 17.61
C GLY A 271 -4.92 -18.87 17.40
N THR A 272 -6.03 -19.57 17.69
CA THR A 272 -6.17 -21.00 17.45
C THR A 272 -6.72 -21.28 16.05
N LEU A 273 -6.27 -22.37 15.42
CA LEU A 273 -6.72 -22.78 14.08
C LEU A 273 -8.23 -23.13 14.10
N ALA A 274 -8.95 -22.59 13.14
CA ALA A 274 -10.39 -22.84 13.00
C ALA A 274 -10.66 -24.13 12.20
N PRO A 275 -11.73 -24.89 12.55
CA PRO A 275 -12.03 -26.17 11.91
C PRO A 275 -12.69 -26.04 10.53
N SER A 276 -13.31 -24.90 10.23
CA SER A 276 -14.00 -24.64 8.96
C SER A 276 -14.08 -23.15 8.65
N ILE A 277 -14.23 -22.79 7.38
CA ILE A 277 -14.37 -21.40 6.92
C ILE A 277 -15.61 -20.73 7.52
N PRO A 278 -16.83 -21.31 7.53
CA PRO A 278 -17.98 -20.68 8.15
C PRO A 278 -17.82 -20.38 9.65
N THR A 279 -17.25 -21.33 10.40
CA THR A 279 -16.98 -21.14 11.84
C THR A 279 -15.93 -20.06 12.06
N TRP A 280 -14.86 -20.07 11.26
CA TRP A 280 -13.80 -19.06 11.30
C TRP A 280 -14.32 -17.69 10.90
N GLY A 281 -15.01 -17.56 9.75
CA GLY A 281 -15.57 -16.31 9.28
C GLY A 281 -16.56 -15.72 10.30
N GLY A 282 -17.41 -16.56 10.89
CA GLY A 282 -18.34 -16.15 11.95
C GLY A 282 -17.65 -15.64 13.21
N SER A 283 -16.43 -16.07 13.50
CA SER A 283 -15.64 -15.58 14.65
C SER A 283 -15.16 -14.13 14.48
N TRP A 284 -15.06 -13.66 13.24
CA TRP A 284 -14.73 -12.28 12.90
C TRP A 284 -15.94 -11.37 12.74
N GLN A 285 -17.13 -11.85 13.10
CA GLN A 285 -18.33 -11.05 13.10
C GLN A 285 -18.21 -9.90 14.09
N VAL A 286 -18.56 -8.69 13.64
CA VAL A 286 -18.61 -7.50 14.48
C VAL A 286 -19.76 -7.68 15.48
N PRO A 287 -19.53 -7.50 16.79
CA PRO A 287 -20.60 -7.52 17.76
C PRO A 287 -21.68 -6.48 17.42
N GLY A 288 -22.92 -6.91 17.30
CA GLY A 288 -24.04 -6.05 16.95
C GLY A 288 -25.34 -6.85 16.89
N TRP A 289 -26.46 -6.12 16.84
CA TRP A 289 -27.76 -6.75 16.78
C TRP A 289 -28.28 -6.75 15.33
N ASP A 290 -28.02 -7.85 14.62
CA ASP A 290 -28.70 -8.18 13.37
C ASP A 290 -29.17 -9.64 13.44
N PRO A 291 -30.43 -9.86 13.91
CA PRO A 291 -30.95 -11.20 14.11
C PRO A 291 -31.24 -11.94 12.80
N PHE A 292 -31.13 -11.28 11.65
CA PHE A 292 -31.45 -11.84 10.34
C PHE A 292 -30.22 -12.19 9.52
N CYS A 293 -29.03 -11.96 10.04
CA CYS A 293 -27.80 -12.36 9.37
C CYS A 293 -27.35 -13.78 9.77
N TRP A 294 -26.57 -14.42 8.90
CA TRP A 294 -26.03 -15.76 9.14
C TRP A 294 -24.60 -15.87 8.61
N ASN A 295 -23.88 -16.88 9.09
CA ASN A 295 -22.46 -17.10 8.77
C ASN A 295 -22.23 -18.23 7.78
N ASP A 296 -23.28 -18.87 7.27
CA ASP A 296 -23.21 -19.98 6.30
C ASP A 296 -24.48 -19.97 5.45
N CYS A 297 -24.45 -20.65 4.30
CA CYS A 297 -25.65 -20.85 3.50
C CYS A 297 -26.73 -21.59 4.32
N GLN A 298 -27.99 -21.13 4.23
CA GLN A 298 -29.09 -21.76 4.94
C GLN A 298 -29.62 -22.97 4.16
N GLY A 299 -29.57 -24.15 4.80
CA GLY A 299 -30.02 -25.41 4.21
C GLY A 299 -28.92 -26.11 3.43
N SER A 300 -29.29 -26.90 2.40
CA SER A 300 -28.30 -27.46 1.45
C SER A 300 -27.78 -26.34 0.56
N CYS A 301 -26.48 -26.06 0.62
CA CYS A 301 -25.86 -25.09 -0.28
C CYS A 301 -26.05 -25.55 -1.73
N PRO A 302 -26.62 -24.71 -2.61
CA PRO A 302 -26.72 -25.03 -4.02
C PRO A 302 -25.34 -25.30 -4.59
N MET A 303 -25.21 -26.32 -5.40
CA MET A 303 -23.99 -26.66 -6.14
C MET A 303 -24.30 -26.68 -7.62
N CYS A 304 -23.38 -26.19 -8.43
CA CYS A 304 -23.45 -26.32 -9.88
C CYS A 304 -23.21 -27.77 -10.30
N SER A 305 -24.09 -28.32 -11.11
CA SER A 305 -23.87 -29.60 -11.76
C SER A 305 -22.76 -29.51 -12.81
N GLU A 306 -22.14 -30.64 -13.13
CA GLU A 306 -21.10 -30.68 -14.17
C GLU A 306 -21.61 -30.16 -15.52
N ASP A 307 -22.85 -30.50 -15.89
CA ASP A 307 -23.49 -30.05 -17.14
C ASP A 307 -23.68 -28.51 -17.16
N GLN A 308 -24.03 -27.91 -16.04
CA GLN A 308 -24.13 -26.47 -15.90
C GLN A 308 -22.76 -25.81 -16.01
N GLN A 309 -21.74 -26.36 -15.35
CA GLN A 309 -20.39 -25.88 -15.45
C GLN A 309 -19.87 -25.91 -16.90
N GLU A 310 -20.09 -27.00 -17.63
CA GLU A 310 -19.70 -27.10 -19.04
C GLU A 310 -20.34 -26.01 -19.90
N LYS A 311 -21.62 -25.72 -19.69
CA LYS A 311 -22.31 -24.62 -20.39
C LYS A 311 -21.61 -23.29 -20.18
N TYR A 312 -21.21 -22.98 -18.93
CA TYR A 312 -20.63 -21.70 -18.55
C TYR A 312 -19.12 -21.59 -18.80
N LYS A 313 -18.43 -22.66 -19.19
CA LYS A 313 -17.07 -22.65 -19.73
C LYS A 313 -17.00 -22.08 -21.16
N GLY A 314 -18.13 -21.91 -21.82
CA GLY A 314 -18.19 -21.45 -23.21
C GLY A 314 -17.67 -20.02 -23.42
N PRO A 315 -17.39 -19.65 -24.68
CA PRO A 315 -16.79 -18.36 -25.00
C PRO A 315 -17.72 -17.16 -24.70
N ASN A 316 -19.02 -17.39 -24.61
CA ASN A 316 -20.01 -16.36 -24.27
C ASN A 316 -20.20 -16.18 -22.76
N PHE A 317 -19.47 -16.94 -21.96
CA PHE A 317 -19.50 -16.90 -20.49
C PHE A 317 -18.06 -16.76 -19.95
N CYS A 318 -17.63 -17.66 -19.08
CA CYS A 318 -16.33 -17.61 -18.44
C CYS A 318 -15.14 -18.03 -19.34
N GLY A 319 -15.40 -18.49 -20.56
CA GLY A 319 -14.37 -18.94 -21.50
C GLY A 319 -13.19 -17.99 -21.71
N PRO A 320 -13.37 -16.66 -21.77
CA PRO A 320 -12.25 -15.71 -21.84
C PRO A 320 -11.27 -15.79 -20.68
N LEU A 321 -11.69 -16.30 -19.52
CA LEU A 321 -10.86 -16.52 -18.34
C LEU A 321 -10.24 -17.94 -18.28
N ALA A 322 -10.63 -18.82 -19.20
CA ALA A 322 -10.10 -20.19 -19.19
C ALA A 322 -8.58 -20.19 -19.42
N PRO A 323 -7.81 -20.96 -18.64
CA PRO A 323 -6.36 -21.05 -18.81
C PRO A 323 -5.97 -21.37 -20.26
N GLY A 324 -5.08 -20.56 -20.83
CA GLY A 324 -4.61 -20.73 -22.20
C GLY A 324 -5.59 -20.30 -23.29
N SER A 325 -6.74 -19.69 -22.94
CA SER A 325 -7.67 -19.14 -23.93
C SER A 325 -7.02 -18.00 -24.73
N ALA A 326 -7.27 -17.97 -26.05
CA ALA A 326 -6.95 -16.84 -26.88
C ALA A 326 -8.09 -15.81 -26.75
N GLY A 327 -7.77 -14.56 -26.41
CA GLY A 327 -8.80 -13.54 -26.23
C GLY A 327 -8.26 -12.28 -25.55
N PRO A 328 -9.16 -11.41 -25.08
CA PRO A 328 -8.76 -10.10 -24.55
C PRO A 328 -7.83 -10.15 -23.32
N PHE A 329 -7.82 -11.27 -22.62
CA PHE A 329 -6.99 -11.48 -21.41
C PHE A 329 -5.75 -12.35 -21.64
N ALA A 330 -5.51 -12.83 -22.85
CA ALA A 330 -4.41 -13.77 -23.13
C ALA A 330 -3.03 -13.26 -22.68
N SER A 331 -2.75 -11.96 -22.83
CA SER A 331 -1.51 -11.33 -22.39
C SER A 331 -1.36 -11.35 -20.87
N CYS A 332 -2.46 -11.41 -20.14
CA CYS A 332 -2.46 -11.38 -18.67
C CYS A 332 -2.24 -12.78 -18.05
N HIS A 333 -2.66 -13.84 -18.72
CA HIS A 333 -2.59 -15.22 -18.19
C HIS A 333 -1.19 -15.65 -17.76
N ALA A 334 -0.15 -15.12 -18.42
CA ALA A 334 1.25 -15.40 -18.06
C ALA A 334 1.72 -14.65 -16.80
N HIS A 335 1.08 -13.55 -16.44
CA HIS A 335 1.43 -12.70 -15.31
C HIS A 335 0.56 -12.99 -14.08
N LEU A 336 -0.72 -13.24 -14.32
CA LEU A 336 -1.72 -13.56 -13.31
C LEU A 336 -2.47 -14.83 -13.75
N PRO A 337 -2.13 -16.01 -13.19
CA PRO A 337 -2.81 -17.24 -13.50
C PRO A 337 -4.33 -17.13 -13.28
N PRO A 338 -5.17 -17.43 -14.29
CA PRO A 338 -6.60 -17.16 -14.24
C PRO A 338 -7.43 -18.25 -13.53
N GLU A 339 -6.81 -19.36 -13.09
CA GLU A 339 -7.49 -20.59 -12.64
C GLU A 339 -8.54 -20.33 -11.56
N ASN A 340 -8.21 -19.53 -10.56
CA ASN A 340 -9.09 -19.26 -9.43
C ASN A 340 -10.23 -18.32 -9.82
N VAL A 341 -9.92 -17.28 -10.58
CA VAL A 341 -10.93 -16.35 -11.10
C VAL A 341 -11.87 -17.07 -12.09
N PHE A 342 -11.34 -17.98 -12.90
CA PHE A 342 -12.15 -18.82 -13.79
C PHE A 342 -13.11 -19.71 -13.00
N LYS A 343 -12.64 -20.38 -11.94
CA LYS A 343 -13.51 -21.18 -11.05
C LYS A 343 -14.56 -20.34 -10.36
N GLY A 344 -14.18 -19.16 -9.82
CA GLY A 344 -15.11 -18.21 -9.23
C GLY A 344 -16.17 -17.75 -10.23
N CYS A 345 -15.77 -17.37 -11.44
CA CYS A 345 -16.70 -17.01 -12.51
C CYS A 345 -17.71 -18.14 -12.80
N LEU A 346 -17.25 -19.38 -12.94
CA LEU A 346 -18.13 -20.53 -13.17
C LEU A 346 -19.17 -20.70 -12.06
N LEU A 347 -18.75 -20.55 -10.81
CA LEU A 347 -19.64 -20.65 -9.66
C LEU A 347 -20.66 -19.50 -9.67
N ASP A 348 -20.20 -18.26 -9.74
CA ASP A 348 -21.05 -17.06 -9.71
C ASP A 348 -22.07 -17.03 -10.84
N VAL A 349 -21.61 -17.28 -12.07
CA VAL A 349 -22.49 -17.31 -13.25
C VAL A 349 -23.52 -18.44 -13.16
N CYS A 350 -23.10 -19.58 -12.64
CA CYS A 350 -24.00 -20.71 -12.41
C CYS A 350 -25.05 -20.39 -11.34
N MET A 351 -24.65 -19.86 -10.19
CA MET A 351 -25.56 -19.45 -9.11
C MET A 351 -26.49 -18.33 -9.54
N GLY A 352 -26.01 -17.43 -10.37
CA GLY A 352 -26.79 -16.37 -11.00
C GLY A 352 -27.67 -16.84 -12.17
N GLY A 353 -27.72 -18.15 -12.46
CA GLY A 353 -28.50 -18.70 -13.57
C GLY A 353 -28.06 -18.22 -14.96
N GLY A 354 -26.81 -17.82 -15.11
CA GLY A 354 -26.27 -17.27 -16.36
C GLY A 354 -26.49 -15.77 -16.52
N ALA A 355 -26.74 -15.04 -15.43
CA ALA A 355 -26.99 -13.60 -15.47
C ALA A 355 -25.77 -12.84 -16.04
N GLN A 356 -26.03 -11.94 -16.99
CA GLN A 356 -25.01 -11.15 -17.67
C GLN A 356 -24.23 -10.26 -16.69
N ASP A 357 -24.90 -9.63 -15.72
CA ASP A 357 -24.25 -8.76 -14.74
C ASP A 357 -23.22 -9.52 -13.89
N THR A 358 -23.53 -10.76 -13.52
CA THR A 358 -22.60 -11.62 -12.75
C THR A 358 -21.35 -11.97 -13.57
N LEU A 359 -21.54 -12.30 -14.85
CA LEU A 359 -20.43 -12.52 -15.76
C LEU A 359 -19.56 -11.26 -15.91
N CYS A 360 -20.20 -10.11 -16.11
CA CYS A 360 -19.49 -8.83 -16.26
C CYS A 360 -18.67 -8.47 -15.01
N GLN A 361 -19.18 -8.75 -13.83
CA GLN A 361 -18.46 -8.54 -12.56
C GLN A 361 -17.20 -9.42 -12.46
N ALA A 362 -17.29 -10.70 -12.81
CA ALA A 362 -16.16 -11.62 -12.81
C ALA A 362 -15.05 -11.19 -13.79
N LEU A 363 -15.46 -10.86 -15.03
CA LEU A 363 -14.53 -10.38 -16.06
C LEU A 363 -13.88 -9.05 -15.67
N ALA A 364 -14.65 -8.10 -15.11
CA ALA A 364 -14.16 -6.81 -14.63
C ALA A 364 -13.16 -6.96 -13.48
N ALA A 365 -13.37 -7.92 -12.57
CA ALA A 365 -12.44 -8.21 -11.49
C ALA A 365 -11.07 -8.63 -12.01
N TYR A 366 -11.03 -9.53 -12.99
CA TYR A 366 -9.79 -9.96 -13.62
C TYR A 366 -9.13 -8.85 -14.46
N ALA A 367 -9.92 -8.10 -15.24
CA ALA A 367 -9.45 -6.95 -16.00
C ALA A 367 -8.72 -5.93 -15.10
N ALA A 368 -9.33 -5.59 -13.97
CA ALA A 368 -8.73 -4.66 -13.02
C ALA A 368 -7.44 -5.21 -12.37
N ALA A 369 -7.38 -6.51 -12.07
CA ALA A 369 -6.17 -7.15 -11.56
C ALA A 369 -5.03 -7.14 -12.60
N CYS A 370 -5.34 -7.43 -13.86
CA CYS A 370 -4.39 -7.35 -14.98
C CYS A 370 -3.83 -5.94 -15.15
N GLN A 371 -4.70 -4.93 -15.17
CA GLN A 371 -4.30 -3.53 -15.30
C GLN A 371 -3.50 -3.04 -14.09
N ALA A 372 -3.86 -3.44 -12.88
CA ALA A 372 -3.08 -3.15 -11.68
C ALA A 372 -1.65 -3.72 -11.74
N ALA A 373 -1.49 -4.89 -12.39
CA ALA A 373 -0.18 -5.49 -12.68
C ALA A 373 0.56 -4.85 -13.88
N GLY A 374 -0.01 -3.81 -14.49
CA GLY A 374 0.58 -3.13 -15.65
C GLY A 374 0.46 -3.88 -16.96
N VAL A 375 -0.42 -4.88 -17.04
CA VAL A 375 -0.63 -5.67 -18.27
C VAL A 375 -1.69 -5.03 -19.14
N VAL A 376 -1.37 -4.87 -20.42
CA VAL A 376 -2.32 -4.38 -21.43
C VAL A 376 -3.28 -5.50 -21.81
N ILE A 377 -4.58 -5.23 -21.69
CA ILE A 377 -5.67 -6.15 -22.06
C ILE A 377 -6.41 -5.65 -23.29
N GLY A 378 -7.10 -6.55 -23.99
CA GLY A 378 -7.94 -6.21 -25.13
C GLY A 378 -9.32 -5.69 -24.73
N ASP A 379 -10.11 -5.24 -25.72
CA ASP A 379 -11.50 -4.81 -25.51
C ASP A 379 -12.40 -6.02 -25.20
N TRP A 380 -12.44 -6.35 -23.93
CA TRP A 380 -13.22 -7.48 -23.43
C TRP A 380 -14.71 -7.15 -23.25
N ARG A 381 -15.03 -5.87 -22.99
CA ARG A 381 -16.42 -5.46 -22.72
C ARG A 381 -17.32 -5.59 -23.92
N THR A 382 -16.88 -5.11 -25.07
CA THR A 382 -17.61 -5.26 -26.33
C THR A 382 -17.76 -6.75 -26.71
N GLN A 383 -16.69 -7.54 -26.51
CA GLN A 383 -16.72 -8.98 -26.83
C GLN A 383 -17.66 -9.77 -25.90
N ALA A 384 -17.73 -9.40 -24.63
CA ALA A 384 -18.56 -10.08 -23.62
C ALA A 384 -19.99 -9.49 -23.50
N GLY A 385 -20.31 -8.40 -24.22
CA GLY A 385 -21.58 -7.69 -24.05
C GLY A 385 -21.71 -7.00 -22.68
N CYS A 386 -20.59 -6.53 -22.12
CA CYS A 386 -20.50 -5.90 -20.80
C CYS A 386 -20.28 -4.39 -20.91
N GLU A 387 -20.92 -3.73 -21.83
CA GLU A 387 -20.77 -2.29 -22.07
C GLU A 387 -21.17 -1.48 -20.82
N ILE A 388 -20.37 -0.46 -20.49
CA ILE A 388 -20.68 0.49 -19.41
C ILE A 388 -21.41 1.70 -20.01
N LEU A 389 -22.55 2.05 -19.44
CA LEU A 389 -23.22 3.31 -19.71
C LEU A 389 -22.57 4.41 -18.84
N CYS A 390 -21.73 5.21 -19.47
CA CYS A 390 -21.11 6.35 -18.80
C CYS A 390 -22.13 7.49 -18.59
N PRO A 391 -21.96 8.29 -17.50
CA PRO A 391 -22.78 9.48 -17.26
C PRO A 391 -22.73 10.48 -18.42
N ASN A 392 -23.68 11.41 -18.45
CA ASN A 392 -23.66 12.50 -19.42
C ASN A 392 -22.32 13.26 -19.38
N ASN A 393 -21.85 13.72 -20.53
CA ASN A 393 -20.56 14.41 -20.70
C ASN A 393 -19.34 13.55 -20.33
N SER A 394 -19.46 12.24 -20.45
CA SER A 394 -18.34 11.29 -20.27
C SER A 394 -18.38 10.19 -21.33
N HIS A 395 -17.29 9.47 -21.43
CA HIS A 395 -17.11 8.32 -22.32
C HIS A 395 -16.30 7.24 -21.63
N TYR A 396 -16.42 6.00 -22.09
CA TYR A 396 -15.64 4.88 -21.61
C TYR A 396 -14.26 4.86 -22.24
N GLU A 397 -13.23 4.63 -21.41
CA GLU A 397 -11.87 4.34 -21.86
C GLU A 397 -11.39 3.02 -21.26
N LEU A 398 -10.82 2.15 -22.10
CA LEU A 398 -10.23 0.88 -21.67
C LEU A 398 -8.94 1.11 -20.87
N CYS A 399 -8.22 2.18 -21.15
CA CYS A 399 -6.91 2.51 -20.56
C CYS A 399 -6.85 4.01 -20.26
N GLY A 400 -7.69 4.45 -19.33
CA GLY A 400 -7.73 5.84 -18.86
C GLY A 400 -6.84 6.07 -17.64
N PRO A 401 -6.72 7.32 -17.17
CA PRO A 401 -6.00 7.65 -15.96
C PRO A 401 -6.62 6.98 -14.72
N ARG A 402 -5.78 6.58 -13.77
CA ARG A 402 -6.22 5.91 -12.53
C ARG A 402 -7.17 6.75 -11.68
N CYS A 403 -7.06 8.06 -11.76
CA CYS A 403 -7.99 8.99 -11.14
C CYS A 403 -8.58 9.87 -12.21
N PRO A 404 -9.92 9.88 -12.39
CA PRO A 404 -10.56 10.80 -13.32
C PRO A 404 -10.37 12.24 -12.84
N ALA A 405 -10.32 13.18 -13.78
CA ALA A 405 -10.30 14.60 -13.44
C ALA A 405 -11.56 14.95 -12.62
N SER A 406 -11.36 15.49 -11.44
CA SER A 406 -12.44 15.87 -10.51
C SER A 406 -12.35 17.33 -10.13
N CYS A 407 -13.41 17.87 -9.54
CA CYS A 407 -13.44 19.26 -9.06
C CYS A 407 -12.22 19.56 -8.18
N PRO A 408 -11.56 20.73 -8.35
CA PRO A 408 -10.36 21.09 -7.61
C PRO A 408 -10.59 21.10 -6.10
N SER A 409 -9.64 20.57 -5.35
CA SER A 409 -9.63 20.62 -3.88
C SER A 409 -8.55 21.57 -3.40
N PRO A 410 -8.88 22.60 -2.59
CA PRO A 410 -7.87 23.52 -2.04
C PRO A 410 -6.89 22.81 -1.10
N SER A 411 -7.30 21.70 -0.47
CA SER A 411 -6.45 20.92 0.43
C SER A 411 -5.48 19.99 -0.30
N ARG A 412 -5.54 19.86 -1.63
CA ARG A 412 -4.72 18.95 -2.42
C ARG A 412 -4.20 19.59 -3.70
N PRO A 413 -3.11 20.34 -3.62
CA PRO A 413 -2.50 20.96 -4.79
C PRO A 413 -1.73 19.96 -5.69
N SER A 414 -1.49 18.73 -5.24
CA SER A 414 -0.73 17.71 -5.98
C SER A 414 -1.55 16.43 -6.22
N THR A 415 -1.30 15.79 -7.35
CA THR A 415 -1.87 14.47 -7.66
C THR A 415 -1.41 13.44 -6.62
N PRO A 416 -2.32 12.71 -5.96
CA PRO A 416 -1.93 11.67 -5.01
C PRO A 416 -1.13 10.56 -5.69
N ALA A 417 -0.15 9.97 -4.98
CA ALA A 417 0.68 8.89 -5.50
C ALA A 417 -0.14 7.66 -5.97
N VAL A 418 -1.33 7.44 -5.38
CA VAL A 418 -2.25 6.37 -5.81
C VAL A 418 -2.79 6.58 -7.23
N CYS A 419 -2.78 7.80 -7.74
CA CYS A 419 -3.19 8.13 -9.10
C CYS A 419 -2.08 7.90 -10.12
N GLU A 420 -0.84 7.69 -9.67
CA GLU A 420 0.29 7.32 -10.51
C GLU A 420 0.29 5.81 -10.74
N GLY A 421 0.79 5.39 -11.90
CA GLY A 421 0.91 3.97 -12.23
C GLY A 421 0.17 3.57 -13.51
N PRO A 422 -0.05 2.26 -13.72
CA PRO A 422 -0.70 1.75 -14.92
C PRO A 422 -2.09 2.32 -15.13
N CYS A 423 -2.49 2.45 -16.39
CA CYS A 423 -3.85 2.87 -16.74
C CYS A 423 -4.89 1.85 -16.25
N THR A 424 -6.12 2.30 -16.12
CA THR A 424 -7.27 1.46 -15.73
C THR A 424 -8.49 1.80 -16.57
N GLU A 425 -9.39 0.83 -16.74
CA GLU A 425 -10.63 1.09 -17.46
C GLU A 425 -11.61 1.91 -16.63
N GLY A 426 -12.46 2.69 -17.28
CA GLY A 426 -13.55 3.40 -16.63
C GLY A 426 -14.09 4.55 -17.45
N CYS A 427 -15.13 5.22 -16.93
CA CYS A 427 -15.69 6.43 -17.52
C CYS A 427 -14.79 7.62 -17.21
N GLN A 428 -14.48 8.41 -18.23
CA GLN A 428 -13.74 9.66 -18.14
C GLN A 428 -14.62 10.82 -18.59
N CYS A 429 -14.58 11.94 -17.90
CA CYS A 429 -15.28 13.15 -18.33
C CYS A 429 -14.70 13.65 -19.66
N ASN A 430 -15.57 14.16 -20.53
CA ASN A 430 -15.16 14.78 -21.79
C ASN A 430 -14.33 16.06 -21.51
N ASP A 431 -13.57 16.49 -22.50
CA ASP A 431 -12.76 17.71 -22.41
C ASP A 431 -13.59 18.92 -21.93
N GLY A 432 -13.07 19.64 -20.96
CA GLY A 432 -13.74 20.79 -20.32
C GLY A 432 -14.73 20.43 -19.21
N PHE A 433 -14.89 19.13 -18.92
CA PHE A 433 -15.72 18.62 -17.81
C PHE A 433 -14.86 17.91 -16.76
N VAL A 434 -15.32 17.95 -15.53
CA VAL A 434 -14.68 17.29 -14.37
C VAL A 434 -15.73 16.59 -13.53
N LEU A 435 -15.30 15.56 -12.81
CA LEU A 435 -16.19 14.77 -11.97
C LEU A 435 -16.56 15.54 -10.70
N SER A 436 -17.85 15.68 -10.44
CA SER A 436 -18.44 16.22 -9.20
C SER A 436 -19.44 15.19 -8.69
N ALA A 437 -19.14 14.52 -7.58
CA ALA A 437 -19.85 13.36 -7.11
C ALA A 437 -19.94 12.27 -8.21
N ASP A 438 -21.12 11.99 -8.74
CA ASP A 438 -21.39 10.98 -9.78
C ASP A 438 -21.60 11.55 -11.19
N GLN A 439 -21.36 12.85 -11.39
CA GLN A 439 -21.64 13.55 -12.65
C GLN A 439 -20.45 14.31 -13.18
N CYS A 440 -20.32 14.41 -14.50
CA CYS A 440 -19.36 15.27 -15.16
C CYS A 440 -19.97 16.66 -15.36
N VAL A 441 -19.42 17.66 -14.70
CA VAL A 441 -19.85 19.07 -14.71
C VAL A 441 -18.82 19.93 -15.43
N PRO A 442 -19.21 21.09 -16.01
CA PRO A 442 -18.25 22.00 -16.58
C PRO A 442 -17.20 22.43 -15.54
N LEU A 443 -15.92 22.45 -15.93
CA LEU A 443 -14.83 22.91 -15.04
C LEU A 443 -15.06 24.38 -14.61
N ASP A 444 -15.50 25.22 -15.54
CA ASP A 444 -15.84 26.62 -15.26
C ASP A 444 -17.28 26.72 -14.73
N GLY A 445 -17.41 26.94 -13.43
CA GLY A 445 -18.68 27.22 -12.74
C GLY A 445 -19.57 26.02 -12.44
N GLY A 446 -19.15 24.80 -12.77
CA GLY A 446 -19.90 23.56 -12.46
C GLY A 446 -19.52 22.92 -11.12
N CYS A 447 -18.36 23.23 -10.57
CA CYS A 447 -17.93 22.69 -9.30
C CYS A 447 -18.61 23.40 -8.12
N GLY A 448 -18.92 22.61 -7.07
CA GLY A 448 -19.46 23.17 -5.82
C GLY A 448 -18.44 23.96 -5.01
N CYS A 449 -18.85 24.36 -3.81
CA CYS A 449 -18.02 25.10 -2.87
C CYS A 449 -17.42 24.18 -1.80
N TRP A 450 -16.20 24.50 -1.37
CA TRP A 450 -15.60 23.88 -0.20
C TRP A 450 -16.01 24.65 1.06
N ALA A 451 -16.52 23.94 2.06
CA ALA A 451 -16.68 24.49 3.40
C ALA A 451 -15.41 24.20 4.20
N ASN A 452 -14.95 25.19 4.96
CA ASN A 452 -13.86 24.96 5.93
C ASN A 452 -14.34 24.02 7.03
N ASP A 453 -13.45 23.10 7.48
CA ASP A 453 -13.67 22.21 8.63
C ASP A 453 -13.89 22.98 9.93
#